data_f8f98b4d64ea13a6185d2262015beff0
#
_entry.id   f8f98b4d64ea13a6185d2262015beff0
#
_cell.length_a   1.000
_cell.length_b   1.000
_cell.length_c   1.000
_cell.angle_alpha   90.00
_cell.angle_beta   90.00
_cell.angle_gamma   90.00
#
_symmetry.space_group_name_H-M   'P 1'
#
loop_
_entity.id
_entity.type
_entity.pdbx_description
1 polymer ?
#
loop_
_entity_poly.entity_id
_entity_poly.type
_entity_poly.pdbx_seq_one_letter_code
_entity_poly.pdbx_strand_id
1 'polypeptide(L)'
;KRPCIVIPNNNFYEPYIGYLELFCEKLADIELTIQLNRNAQITPYFIFVDNTNVLSMKNIFNKIANFEPVVYLNKQKDQDGQDSFKQLSDYIQVFRTDAPFLLDKLHDEKLRVMNQLLTFIGINNNPSDKKERLVVSEAISNNGVISANIEVGWKSRRKFVELINKCYG
;
A
#
# COMPACT_ATOMS: atom_id res chain seq x y z
N LYS A 1 16.57 -50.01 5.38
CA LYS A 1 15.98 -48.65 5.67
C LYS A 1 17.14 -47.67 5.72
N ARG A 2 17.12 -46.60 4.95
CA ARG A 2 18.14 -45.55 5.02
C ARG A 2 17.80 -44.65 6.21
N PRO A 3 18.75 -44.30 7.09
CA PRO A 3 18.50 -43.36 8.16
C PRO A 3 18.15 -41.99 7.57
N CYS A 4 17.18 -41.32 8.16
CA CYS A 4 16.75 -39.97 7.77
C CYS A 4 16.98 -39.03 8.95
N ILE A 5 17.58 -37.88 8.71
CA ILE A 5 17.80 -36.84 9.73
C ILE A 5 16.92 -35.67 9.39
N VAL A 6 16.10 -35.24 10.35
CA VAL A 6 15.27 -34.04 10.23
C VAL A 6 16.06 -32.82 10.71
N ILE A 7 16.17 -31.81 9.88
CA ILE A 7 16.85 -30.53 10.20
C ILE A 7 15.79 -29.51 10.54
N PRO A 8 15.56 -29.17 11.81
CA PRO A 8 14.61 -28.13 12.19
C PRO A 8 15.16 -26.73 11.90
N ASN A 9 14.28 -25.83 11.56
CA ASN A 9 14.64 -24.44 11.29
C ASN A 9 14.94 -23.65 12.57
N ASN A 10 14.34 -24.07 13.70
CA ASN A 10 14.55 -23.50 15.02
C ASN A 10 14.49 -24.57 16.11
N ASN A 11 14.84 -24.21 17.34
CA ASN A 11 14.86 -25.15 18.47
C ASN A 11 13.46 -25.54 18.98
N PHE A 12 12.41 -24.81 18.58
CA PHE A 12 11.02 -25.05 19.00
C PHE A 12 10.29 -26.01 18.06
N TYR A 13 10.87 -26.34 16.90
CA TYR A 13 10.25 -27.13 15.83
C TYR A 13 8.98 -26.48 15.24
N GLU A 14 8.79 -25.18 15.43
CA GLU A 14 7.65 -24.44 14.90
C GLU A 14 7.97 -23.80 13.56
N PRO A 15 7.07 -23.92 12.58
CA PRO A 15 7.23 -23.24 11.29
C PRO A 15 7.00 -21.72 11.44
N TYR A 16 7.78 -20.92 10.73
CA TYR A 16 7.58 -19.46 10.71
C TYR A 16 6.39 -19.04 9.84
N ILE A 17 5.72 -19.98 9.17
CA ILE A 17 4.70 -19.66 8.16
C ILE A 17 3.55 -18.85 8.75
N GLY A 18 3.05 -19.21 9.93
CA GLY A 18 1.96 -18.47 10.58
C GLY A 18 2.31 -17.01 10.90
N TYR A 19 3.55 -16.75 11.28
CA TYR A 19 4.02 -15.37 11.50
C TYR A 19 4.15 -14.62 10.18
N LEU A 20 4.65 -15.27 9.12
CA LEU A 20 4.75 -14.67 7.80
C LEU A 20 3.37 -14.34 7.23
N GLU A 21 2.40 -15.24 7.37
CA GLU A 21 1.01 -15.02 6.98
C GLU A 21 0.44 -13.78 7.66
N LEU A 22 0.61 -13.66 8.98
CA LEU A 22 0.15 -12.48 9.74
C LEU A 22 0.75 -11.16 9.22
N PHE A 23 2.04 -11.14 8.88
CA PHE A 23 2.67 -9.94 8.31
C PHE A 23 2.20 -9.66 6.89
N CYS A 24 2.00 -10.70 6.08
CA CYS A 24 1.45 -10.56 4.73
C CYS A 24 0.02 -10.01 4.75
N GLU A 25 -0.83 -10.50 5.64
CA GLU A 25 -2.19 -9.98 5.83
C GLU A 25 -2.17 -8.51 6.22
N LYS A 26 -1.37 -8.12 7.23
CA LYS A 26 -1.22 -6.71 7.62
C LYS A 26 -0.77 -5.82 6.48
N LEU A 27 0.21 -6.26 5.68
CA LEU A 27 0.70 -5.49 4.54
C LEU A 27 -0.35 -5.37 3.44
N ALA A 28 -1.11 -6.44 3.19
CA ALA A 28 -2.21 -6.44 2.22
C ALA A 28 -3.34 -5.48 2.64
N ASP A 29 -3.71 -5.47 3.92
CA ASP A 29 -4.73 -4.57 4.47
C ASP A 29 -4.30 -3.10 4.38
N ILE A 30 -3.03 -2.81 4.68
CA ILE A 30 -2.49 -1.45 4.54
C ILE A 30 -2.51 -1.03 3.06
N GLU A 31 -2.12 -1.90 2.14
CA GLU A 31 -2.12 -1.60 0.70
C GLU A 31 -3.53 -1.35 0.19
N LEU A 32 -4.50 -2.16 0.61
CA LEU A 32 -5.91 -1.95 0.29
C LEU A 32 -6.40 -0.60 0.85
N THR A 33 -6.02 -0.26 2.08
CA THR A 33 -6.39 1.02 2.70
C THR A 33 -5.78 2.21 1.97
N ILE A 34 -4.54 2.10 1.49
CA ILE A 34 -3.90 3.10 0.63
C ILE A 34 -4.71 3.31 -0.65
N GLN A 35 -5.11 2.22 -1.32
CA GLN A 35 -5.93 2.30 -2.54
C GLN A 35 -7.29 2.96 -2.26
N LEU A 36 -7.97 2.56 -1.18
CA LEU A 36 -9.25 3.14 -0.79
C LEU A 36 -9.13 4.63 -0.45
N ASN A 37 -8.10 5.02 0.32
CA ASN A 37 -7.87 6.44 0.63
C ASN A 37 -7.55 7.24 -0.62
N ARG A 38 -6.74 6.70 -1.54
CA ARG A 38 -6.47 7.32 -2.84
C ARG A 38 -7.74 7.50 -3.67
N ASN A 39 -8.60 6.47 -3.73
CA ASN A 39 -9.88 6.55 -4.44
C ASN A 39 -10.83 7.55 -3.80
N ALA A 40 -10.83 7.66 -2.46
CA ALA A 40 -11.65 8.63 -1.74
C ALA A 40 -11.23 10.09 -2.00
N GLN A 41 -10.01 10.34 -2.51
CA GLN A 41 -9.58 11.68 -2.94
C GLN A 41 -10.13 12.06 -4.32
N ILE A 42 -10.65 11.09 -5.09
CA ILE A 42 -11.27 11.36 -6.38
C ILE A 42 -12.62 12.00 -6.12
N THR A 43 -12.76 13.24 -6.54
CA THR A 43 -14.02 13.99 -6.41
C THR A 43 -14.99 13.56 -7.52
N PRO A 44 -16.09 12.86 -7.20
CA PRO A 44 -17.07 12.50 -8.22
C PRO A 44 -17.85 13.72 -8.69
N TYR A 45 -18.11 13.78 -10.00
CA TYR A 45 -18.96 14.79 -10.61
C TYR A 45 -20.32 14.16 -10.94
N PHE A 46 -21.38 14.76 -10.46
CA PHE A 46 -22.74 14.45 -10.89
C PHE A 46 -23.16 15.41 -11.99
N ILE A 47 -23.54 14.87 -13.14
CA ILE A 47 -23.98 15.64 -14.29
C ILE A 47 -25.45 15.31 -14.52
N PHE A 48 -26.32 16.27 -14.28
CA PHE A 48 -27.76 16.15 -14.53
C PHE A 48 -28.03 16.50 -15.98
N VAL A 49 -28.59 15.58 -16.74
CA VAL A 49 -28.83 15.75 -18.19
C VAL A 49 -30.20 15.27 -18.58
N ASP A 50 -30.85 16.02 -19.45
CA ASP A 50 -32.03 15.54 -20.15
C ASP A 50 -31.65 14.58 -21.28
N ASN A 51 -32.54 13.66 -21.65
CA ASN A 51 -32.30 12.64 -22.65
C ASN A 51 -31.77 13.16 -24.00
N THR A 52 -32.09 14.41 -24.34
CA THR A 52 -31.63 15.08 -25.57
C THR A 52 -30.17 15.53 -25.53
N ASN A 53 -29.61 15.75 -24.34
CA ASN A 53 -28.29 16.37 -24.15
C ASN A 53 -27.22 15.40 -23.62
N VAL A 54 -27.57 14.12 -23.36
CA VAL A 54 -26.67 13.11 -22.78
C VAL A 54 -25.36 12.98 -23.56
N LEU A 55 -25.44 12.93 -24.90
CA LEU A 55 -24.26 12.72 -25.75
C LEU A 55 -23.32 13.92 -25.70
N SER A 56 -23.87 15.13 -25.73
CA SER A 56 -23.09 16.38 -25.65
C SER A 56 -22.36 16.50 -24.30
N MET A 57 -23.05 16.19 -23.20
CA MET A 57 -22.46 16.23 -21.86
C MET A 57 -21.40 15.15 -21.66
N LYS A 58 -21.60 13.95 -22.20
CA LYS A 58 -20.58 12.90 -22.18
C LYS A 58 -19.33 13.31 -22.94
N ASN A 59 -19.45 13.99 -24.07
CA ASN A 59 -18.32 14.51 -24.82
C ASN A 59 -17.56 15.60 -24.05
N ILE A 60 -18.28 16.50 -23.36
CA ILE A 60 -17.68 17.55 -22.51
C ILE A 60 -16.91 16.89 -21.37
N PHE A 61 -17.52 15.90 -20.68
CA PHE A 61 -16.85 15.19 -19.59
C PHE A 61 -15.59 14.47 -20.06
N ASN A 62 -15.63 13.80 -21.20
CA ASN A 62 -14.46 13.12 -21.78
C ASN A 62 -13.34 14.13 -22.09
N LYS A 63 -13.64 15.31 -22.57
CA LYS A 63 -12.65 16.37 -22.81
C LYS A 63 -12.01 16.87 -21.53
N ILE A 64 -12.81 17.10 -20.49
CA ILE A 64 -12.29 17.47 -19.16
C ILE A 64 -11.40 16.36 -18.59
N ALA A 65 -11.81 15.09 -18.71
CA ALA A 65 -11.05 13.94 -18.23
C ALA A 65 -9.73 13.74 -18.99
N ASN A 66 -9.68 14.15 -20.27
CA ASN A 66 -8.48 14.13 -21.10
C ASN A 66 -7.60 15.39 -20.94
N PHE A 67 -7.92 16.27 -19.99
CA PHE A 67 -7.18 17.52 -19.74
C PHE A 67 -7.14 18.47 -20.93
N GLU A 68 -8.17 18.48 -21.79
CA GLU A 68 -8.27 19.44 -22.88
C GLU A 68 -8.48 20.85 -22.32
N PRO A 69 -7.65 21.86 -22.70
CA PRO A 69 -7.64 23.18 -22.05
C PRO A 69 -8.85 24.04 -22.42
N VAL A 70 -9.60 23.68 -23.46
CA VAL A 70 -10.74 24.44 -23.94
C VAL A 70 -11.91 23.54 -24.28
N VAL A 71 -13.07 23.85 -23.71
CA VAL A 71 -14.34 23.17 -24.04
C VAL A 71 -15.31 24.18 -24.61
N TYR A 72 -15.72 23.94 -25.87
CA TYR A 72 -16.73 24.78 -26.52
C TYR A 72 -18.13 24.27 -26.19
N LEU A 73 -18.98 25.13 -25.68
CA LEU A 73 -20.38 24.86 -25.37
C LEU A 73 -21.30 25.55 -26.39
N ASN A 74 -22.26 24.83 -26.92
CA ASN A 74 -23.28 25.41 -27.80
C ASN A 74 -24.31 26.15 -26.97
N LYS A 75 -24.59 27.39 -27.36
CA LYS A 75 -25.71 28.16 -26.83
C LYS A 75 -27.02 27.52 -27.32
N GLN A 76 -27.87 27.08 -26.42
CA GLN A 76 -29.25 26.77 -26.74
C GLN A 76 -30.10 28.04 -26.57
N LYS A 77 -30.87 28.37 -27.59
CA LYS A 77 -31.88 29.41 -27.51
C LYS A 77 -33.17 28.78 -27.03
N ASP A 78 -33.75 29.32 -25.97
CA ASP A 78 -35.09 28.93 -25.55
C ASP A 78 -36.12 29.40 -26.59
N GLN A 79 -37.32 28.79 -26.56
CA GLN A 79 -38.40 29.10 -27.52
C GLN A 79 -38.83 30.57 -27.55
N ASP A 80 -38.47 31.35 -26.53
CA ASP A 80 -38.76 32.77 -26.41
C ASP A 80 -37.61 33.69 -26.89
N GLY A 81 -36.55 33.13 -27.48
CA GLY A 81 -35.46 33.90 -28.07
C GLY A 81 -34.53 34.58 -27.05
N GLN A 82 -34.76 34.42 -25.77
CA GLN A 82 -33.83 34.87 -24.72
C GLN A 82 -32.70 33.87 -24.53
N ASP A 83 -31.48 34.40 -24.44
CA ASP A 83 -30.28 33.63 -24.09
C ASP A 83 -30.39 33.14 -22.64
N SER A 84 -31.11 32.05 -22.39
CA SER A 84 -31.09 31.45 -21.07
C SER A 84 -29.79 30.71 -20.89
N PHE A 85 -28.81 31.40 -20.38
CA PHE A 85 -27.66 30.81 -19.74
C PHE A 85 -28.15 30.22 -18.41
N LYS A 86 -28.64 28.98 -18.41
CA LYS A 86 -28.57 28.17 -17.20
C LYS A 86 -27.10 27.99 -16.94
N GLN A 87 -26.63 28.46 -15.79
CA GLN A 87 -25.22 28.41 -15.47
C GLN A 87 -24.78 26.93 -15.50
N LEU A 88 -23.60 26.66 -16.04
CA LEU A 88 -23.02 25.29 -16.08
C LEU A 88 -23.02 24.63 -14.69
N SER A 89 -22.94 25.44 -13.64
CA SER A 89 -23.08 25.05 -12.24
C SER A 89 -24.40 24.37 -11.90
N ASP A 90 -25.49 24.64 -12.66
CA ASP A 90 -26.79 24.02 -12.38
C ASP A 90 -26.85 22.56 -12.87
N TYR A 91 -25.98 22.21 -13.82
CA TYR A 91 -25.92 20.87 -14.40
C TYR A 91 -24.80 20.01 -13.80
N ILE A 92 -23.79 20.63 -13.18
CA ILE A 92 -22.63 19.91 -12.66
C ILE A 92 -22.55 20.13 -11.15
N GLN A 93 -22.75 19.07 -10.41
CA GLN A 93 -22.59 19.06 -8.97
C GLN A 93 -21.33 18.28 -8.57
N VAL A 94 -20.46 18.93 -7.81
CA VAL A 94 -19.26 18.31 -7.28
C VAL A 94 -19.57 17.75 -5.90
N PHE A 95 -19.46 16.45 -5.74
CA PHE A 95 -19.60 15.82 -4.44
C PHE A 95 -18.25 15.87 -3.69
N ARG A 96 -18.18 16.70 -2.67
CA ARG A 96 -17.01 16.73 -1.78
C ARG A 96 -17.08 15.53 -0.85
N THR A 97 -16.08 14.68 -0.89
CA THR A 97 -16.02 13.49 -0.05
C THR A 97 -15.51 13.80 1.35
N ASP A 98 -14.92 14.98 1.58
CA ASP A 98 -14.26 15.40 2.85
C ASP A 98 -13.35 14.28 3.47
N ALA A 99 -12.90 13.36 2.65
CA ALA A 99 -12.06 12.26 3.09
C ALA A 99 -10.66 12.79 3.48
N PRO A 100 -10.17 12.47 4.69
CA PRO A 100 -8.85 12.93 5.10
C PRO A 100 -7.76 12.29 4.24
N PHE A 101 -6.76 13.09 3.86
CA PHE A 101 -5.59 12.60 3.16
C PHE A 101 -4.64 11.92 4.15
N LEU A 102 -4.56 10.60 4.10
CA LEU A 102 -3.80 9.77 5.05
C LEU A 102 -2.64 9.01 4.40
N LEU A 103 -2.34 9.25 3.13
CA LEU A 103 -1.37 8.44 2.37
C LEU A 103 0.01 8.42 3.02
N ASP A 104 0.50 9.54 3.52
CA ASP A 104 1.83 9.61 4.16
C ASP A 104 1.89 8.74 5.42
N LYS A 105 0.86 8.82 6.28
CA LYS A 105 0.77 8.00 7.49
C LYS A 105 0.64 6.51 7.18
N LEU A 106 -0.08 6.15 6.13
CA LEU A 106 -0.23 4.77 5.69
C LEU A 106 1.07 4.21 5.10
N HIS A 107 1.83 5.04 4.37
CA HIS A 107 3.17 4.67 3.91
C HIS A 107 4.15 4.45 5.05
N ASP A 108 4.14 5.32 6.06
CA ASP A 108 4.98 5.16 7.26
C ASP A 108 4.61 3.87 8.01
N GLU A 109 3.31 3.57 8.13
CA GLU A 109 2.83 2.33 8.74
C GLU A 109 3.29 1.10 7.94
N LYS A 110 3.18 1.13 6.61
CA LYS A 110 3.67 0.07 5.73
C LYS A 110 5.16 -0.19 5.93
N LEU A 111 5.97 0.87 5.96
CA LEU A 111 7.41 0.77 6.22
C LEU A 111 7.69 0.19 7.60
N ARG A 112 6.92 0.59 8.62
CA ARG A 112 7.06 0.08 10.00
C ARG A 112 6.79 -1.43 10.06
N VAL A 113 5.69 -1.89 9.47
CA VAL A 113 5.34 -3.32 9.42
C VAL A 113 6.38 -4.12 8.63
N MET A 114 6.85 -3.58 7.50
CA MET A 114 7.91 -4.20 6.71
C MET A 114 9.21 -4.33 7.49
N ASN A 115 9.60 -3.28 8.22
CA ASN A 115 10.80 -3.31 9.07
C ASN A 115 10.66 -4.33 10.21
N GLN A 116 9.47 -4.46 10.81
CA GLN A 116 9.20 -5.50 11.82
C GLN A 116 9.37 -6.90 11.23
N LEU A 117 8.86 -7.14 10.03
CA LEU A 117 9.02 -8.42 9.33
C LEU A 117 10.50 -8.71 9.04
N LEU A 118 11.25 -7.75 8.52
CA LEU A 118 12.67 -7.90 8.23
C LEU A 118 13.48 -8.19 9.50
N THR A 119 13.20 -7.47 10.59
CA THR A 119 13.82 -7.71 11.90
C THR A 119 13.49 -9.12 12.42
N PHE A 120 12.25 -9.57 12.26
CA PHE A 120 11.83 -10.91 12.66
C PHE A 120 12.59 -12.01 11.89
N ILE A 121 12.78 -11.82 10.59
CA ILE A 121 13.54 -12.78 9.74
C ILE A 121 15.05 -12.69 10.01
N GLY A 122 15.52 -11.60 10.61
CA GLY A 122 16.93 -11.33 10.85
C GLY A 122 17.63 -10.62 9.68
N ILE A 123 16.88 -9.88 8.86
CA ILE A 123 17.44 -9.08 7.76
C ILE A 123 17.69 -7.66 8.26
N ASN A 124 18.87 -7.12 7.95
CA ASN A 124 19.19 -5.73 8.30
C ASN A 124 18.27 -4.75 7.54
N ASN A 125 17.58 -3.92 8.30
CA ASN A 125 16.55 -2.98 7.83
C ASN A 125 16.81 -1.54 8.24
N ASN A 126 18.08 -1.17 8.50
CA ASN A 126 18.42 0.20 8.81
C ASN A 126 18.04 1.12 7.63
N PRO A 127 17.01 1.98 7.75
CA PRO A 127 16.62 2.86 6.68
C PRO A 127 17.72 3.88 6.41
N SER A 128 18.31 3.83 5.21
CA SER A 128 19.33 4.78 4.75
C SER A 128 18.79 6.21 4.64
N ASP A 129 17.47 6.38 4.59
CA ASP A 129 16.82 7.68 4.36
C ASP A 129 16.68 8.54 5.62
N LYS A 130 16.82 7.97 6.83
CA LYS A 130 16.93 8.75 8.06
C LYS A 130 18.37 9.27 8.24
N LYS A 131 18.81 10.13 7.32
CA LYS A 131 20.14 10.75 7.35
C LYS A 131 20.37 11.71 8.53
N GLU A 132 19.33 12.07 9.27
CA GLU A 132 19.45 13.00 10.39
C GLU A 132 19.18 12.28 11.71
N ARG A 133 20.26 11.95 12.40
CA ARG A 133 20.32 11.54 13.82
C ARG A 133 19.59 10.23 14.17
N LEU A 134 19.93 9.15 13.51
CA LEU A 134 19.85 7.86 14.19
C LEU A 134 20.84 7.96 15.37
N VAL A 135 20.29 7.98 16.58
CA VAL A 135 21.11 7.85 17.78
C VAL A 135 21.84 6.51 17.65
N VAL A 136 23.16 6.53 17.68
CA VAL A 136 24.01 5.34 17.48
C VAL A 136 23.55 4.18 18.37
N SER A 137 22.97 4.47 19.55
CA SER A 137 22.39 3.50 20.46
C SER A 137 21.17 2.78 19.90
N GLU A 138 20.30 3.43 19.11
CA GLU A 138 19.13 2.80 18.49
C GLU A 138 19.54 1.83 17.38
N ALA A 139 20.52 2.24 16.56
CA ALA A 139 21.06 1.37 15.51
C ALA A 139 21.75 0.14 16.11
N ILE A 140 22.52 0.30 17.20
CA ILE A 140 23.16 -0.82 17.91
C ILE A 140 22.11 -1.76 18.52
N SER A 141 21.07 -1.21 19.14
CA SER A 141 19.98 -1.99 19.73
C SER A 141 19.25 -2.82 18.67
N ASN A 142 18.88 -2.19 17.54
CA ASN A 142 18.22 -2.89 16.44
C ASN A 142 19.09 -4.01 15.84
N ASN A 143 20.38 -3.73 15.62
CA ASN A 143 21.33 -4.73 15.16
C ASN A 143 21.49 -5.90 16.16
N GLY A 144 21.40 -5.63 17.45
CA GLY A 144 21.41 -6.67 18.49
C GLY A 144 20.22 -7.63 18.35
N VAL A 145 19.01 -7.10 18.15
CA VAL A 145 17.79 -7.92 17.95
C VAL A 145 17.87 -8.72 16.64
N ILE A 146 18.31 -8.09 15.56
CA ILE A 146 18.49 -8.77 14.25
C ILE A 146 19.48 -9.92 14.39
N SER A 147 20.62 -9.69 15.03
CA SER A 147 21.65 -10.71 15.25
C SER A 147 21.13 -11.88 16.10
N ALA A 148 20.36 -11.58 17.16
CA ALA A 148 19.73 -12.62 17.99
C ALA A 148 18.76 -13.48 17.19
N ASN A 149 17.93 -12.89 16.33
CA ASN A 149 17.00 -13.61 15.48
C ASN A 149 17.70 -14.51 14.46
N ILE A 150 18.80 -14.02 13.86
CA ILE A 150 19.66 -14.84 12.99
C ILE A 150 20.25 -16.03 13.75
N GLU A 151 20.77 -15.79 14.96
CA GLU A 151 21.41 -16.84 15.74
C GLU A 151 20.47 -18.00 16.11
N VAL A 152 19.18 -17.72 16.34
CA VAL A 152 18.19 -18.78 16.66
C VAL A 152 18.15 -19.84 15.55
N GLY A 153 18.02 -19.41 14.29
CA GLY A 153 18.02 -20.33 13.15
C GLY A 153 19.40 -20.92 12.86
N TRP A 154 20.45 -20.12 12.97
CA TRP A 154 21.82 -20.52 12.69
C TRP A 154 22.33 -21.61 13.65
N LYS A 155 22.14 -21.42 14.95
CA LYS A 155 22.54 -22.40 15.98
C LYS A 155 21.86 -23.75 15.79
N SER A 156 20.57 -23.74 15.48
CA SER A 156 19.81 -24.96 15.22
C SER A 156 20.38 -25.71 14.03
N ARG A 157 20.56 -25.05 12.89
CA ARG A 157 21.09 -25.67 11.66
C ARG A 157 22.50 -26.20 11.85
N ARG A 158 23.39 -25.44 12.51
CA ARG A 158 24.77 -25.86 12.78
C ARG A 158 24.84 -27.14 13.61
N LYS A 159 24.04 -27.25 14.67
CA LYS A 159 23.93 -28.43 15.49
C LYS A 159 23.55 -29.68 14.68
N PHE A 160 22.64 -29.52 13.73
CA PHE A 160 22.21 -30.66 12.88
C PHE A 160 23.21 -30.99 11.78
N VAL A 161 23.98 -30.05 11.27
CA VAL A 161 25.09 -30.29 10.36
C VAL A 161 26.16 -31.16 11.08
N GLU A 162 26.47 -30.87 12.34
CA GLU A 162 27.38 -31.67 13.13
C GLU A 162 26.86 -33.11 13.33
N LEU A 163 25.55 -33.31 13.54
CA LEU A 163 24.92 -34.62 13.60
C LEU A 163 25.00 -35.37 12.27
N ILE A 164 24.78 -34.70 11.15
CA ILE A 164 24.91 -35.30 9.82
C ILE A 164 26.33 -35.78 9.59
N ASN A 165 27.33 -34.97 9.90
CA ASN A 165 28.72 -35.31 9.76
C ASN A 165 29.13 -36.52 10.66
N LYS A 166 28.51 -36.67 11.83
CA LYS A 166 28.72 -37.83 12.69
C LYS A 166 28.07 -39.11 12.16
N CYS A 167 26.96 -39.01 11.44
CA CYS A 167 26.22 -40.18 10.96
C CYS A 167 26.65 -40.65 9.58
N TYR A 168 27.19 -39.75 8.75
CA TYR A 168 27.48 -40.02 7.33
C TYR A 168 28.93 -39.65 6.93
N GLY A 169 29.68 -38.94 7.74
CA GLY A 169 31.10 -38.64 7.55
C GLY A 169 31.96 -39.64 8.31
#